data_e625662901c6585bb8d3c828b9d08c08
#
_entry.id   e625662901c6585bb8d3c828b9d08c08
#
_cell.length_a   1.000
_cell.length_b   1.000
_cell.length_c   1.000
_cell.angle_alpha   90.00
_cell.angle_beta   90.00
_cell.angle_gamma   90.00
#
_symmetry.space_group_name_H-M   'P 1'
#
loop_
_entity.id
_entity.type
_entity.pdbx_description
1 polymer ?
#
loop_
_entity_poly.entity_id
_entity_poly.type
_entity_poly.pdbx_seq_one_letter_code
_entity_poly.pdbx_strand_id
1 'polypeptide(L)'
;MPEPSTNSSLTLSDLFASVKKQWRPFVAIIALFSAAGIAVGVYFPQEYAATAALTVESLDVAQSSSAVNMETERVVASSTSVLMQAVKDAPGMSVPQLKSALAVSVPKGSQVLEFSVTLDDPESAAVAANAVASAYSALRVANAEESVATASETLTARITALETKKAAEGEDSKVGRAATIQIQALEASLATLNSTTFNPGTIVSPAIAPTDSTRPSLVVFGGGAFAFGLIVATFVAMYRARSKEAAAAATAAAALADATKKEGTRPPHAHSAKNTKPAQVPVTKPAPKAKPRPAARKRPTSSSGPVSSTPAKPQPLTTASSGDAG
;
A
#
# COMPACT_ATOMS: atom_id res chain seq x y z
N MET A 1 28.81 -2.62 -57.78
CA MET A 1 27.55 -2.44 -56.99
C MET A 1 27.95 -2.10 -55.59
N PRO A 2 27.72 -0.88 -55.11
CA PRO A 2 27.93 -0.55 -53.69
C PRO A 2 26.73 -1.06 -52.90
N GLU A 3 27.00 -1.83 -51.83
CA GLU A 3 26.03 -2.28 -50.88
C GLU A 3 25.37 -1.11 -50.13
N PRO A 4 24.05 -1.10 -49.88
CA PRO A 4 23.43 -0.10 -49.05
C PRO A 4 23.72 -0.43 -47.57
N SER A 5 24.68 0.28 -46.98
CA SER A 5 24.91 0.27 -45.54
C SER A 5 23.78 1.02 -44.82
N THR A 6 22.66 0.31 -44.56
CA THR A 6 21.57 0.79 -43.72
C THR A 6 21.79 0.41 -42.26
N ASN A 7 22.76 1.05 -41.63
CA ASN A 7 22.84 1.15 -40.20
C ASN A 7 22.86 2.63 -39.79
N SER A 8 21.75 3.32 -39.98
CA SER A 8 21.54 4.62 -39.34
C SER A 8 21.29 4.39 -37.84
N SER A 9 22.38 4.30 -37.06
CA SER A 9 22.33 4.45 -35.62
C SER A 9 21.77 5.84 -35.35
N LEU A 10 20.57 5.89 -34.78
CA LEU A 10 19.96 7.13 -34.32
C LEU A 10 20.87 7.75 -33.27
N THR A 11 21.64 8.75 -33.63
CA THR A 11 22.52 9.46 -32.71
C THR A 11 21.68 10.49 -31.94
N LEU A 12 22.05 10.75 -30.67
CA LEU A 12 21.42 11.79 -29.84
C LEU A 12 21.43 13.15 -30.51
N SER A 13 22.43 13.44 -31.38
CA SER A 13 22.53 14.65 -32.19
C SER A 13 21.41 14.81 -33.20
N ASP A 14 20.95 13.69 -33.82
CA ASP A 14 19.86 13.72 -34.80
C ASP A 14 18.50 13.98 -34.11
N LEU A 15 18.32 13.50 -32.89
CA LEU A 15 17.17 13.84 -32.05
C LEU A 15 17.15 15.33 -31.70
N PHE A 16 18.28 15.90 -31.28
CA PHE A 16 18.37 17.32 -30.96
C PHE A 16 18.13 18.22 -32.19
N ALA A 17 18.66 17.87 -33.36
CA ALA A 17 18.42 18.59 -34.58
C ALA A 17 16.93 18.57 -35.02
N SER A 18 16.27 17.43 -34.86
CA SER A 18 14.82 17.28 -35.15
C SER A 18 13.95 18.07 -34.20
N VAL A 19 14.28 18.09 -32.90
CA VAL A 19 13.57 18.89 -31.89
C VAL A 19 13.74 20.38 -32.15
N LYS A 20 14.97 20.86 -32.48
CA LYS A 20 15.23 22.27 -32.78
C LYS A 20 14.44 22.76 -34.01
N LYS A 21 14.26 21.92 -35.03
CA LYS A 21 13.49 22.27 -36.25
C LYS A 21 11.96 22.30 -36.00
N GLN A 22 11.46 21.57 -34.98
CA GLN A 22 10.04 21.43 -34.66
C GLN A 22 9.72 21.86 -33.20
N TRP A 23 10.44 22.83 -32.67
CA TRP A 23 10.31 23.24 -31.27
C TRP A 23 8.89 23.75 -30.91
N ARG A 24 8.19 24.38 -31.86
CA ARG A 24 6.82 24.91 -31.64
C ARG A 24 5.81 23.80 -31.28
N PRO A 25 5.61 22.73 -32.09
CA PRO A 25 4.69 21.66 -31.72
C PRO A 25 5.17 20.86 -30.49
N PHE A 26 6.50 20.75 -30.29
CA PHE A 26 7.07 20.10 -29.12
C PHE A 26 6.71 20.85 -27.82
N VAL A 27 6.93 22.15 -27.78
CA VAL A 27 6.57 23.01 -26.64
C VAL A 27 5.04 23.05 -26.45
N ALA A 28 4.25 23.09 -27.52
CA ALA A 28 2.79 23.08 -27.43
C ALA A 28 2.25 21.80 -26.77
N ILE A 29 2.79 20.63 -27.09
CA ILE A 29 2.41 19.37 -26.47
C ILE A 29 2.75 19.38 -24.97
N ILE A 30 3.97 19.79 -24.61
CA ILE A 30 4.38 19.86 -23.20
C ILE A 30 3.49 20.84 -22.43
N ALA A 31 3.24 22.03 -22.99
CA ALA A 31 2.38 23.05 -22.37
C ALA A 31 0.95 22.53 -22.17
N LEU A 32 0.40 21.81 -23.16
CA LEU A 32 -0.93 21.22 -23.08
C LEU A 32 -1.02 20.17 -21.95
N PHE A 33 -0.06 19.27 -21.88
CA PHE A 33 -0.03 18.25 -20.81
C PHE A 33 0.20 18.86 -19.44
N SER A 34 1.11 19.86 -19.33
CA SER A 34 1.34 20.58 -18.08
C SER A 34 0.09 21.33 -17.61
N ALA A 35 -0.60 22.02 -18.51
CA ALA A 35 -1.84 22.71 -18.20
C ALA A 35 -2.94 21.72 -17.79
N ALA A 36 -3.06 20.58 -18.47
CA ALA A 36 -4.00 19.53 -18.11
C ALA A 36 -3.67 18.95 -16.71
N GLY A 37 -2.39 18.69 -16.40
CA GLY A 37 -1.99 18.21 -15.08
C GLY A 37 -2.28 19.20 -13.96
N ILE A 38 -2.05 20.47 -14.18
CA ILE A 38 -2.40 21.54 -13.22
C ILE A 38 -3.93 21.60 -13.05
N ALA A 39 -4.70 21.57 -14.14
CA ALA A 39 -6.16 21.59 -14.10
C ALA A 39 -6.72 20.41 -13.30
N VAL A 40 -6.22 19.20 -13.53
CA VAL A 40 -6.56 18.01 -12.72
C VAL A 40 -6.21 18.25 -11.26
N GLY A 41 -4.99 18.74 -10.98
CA GLY A 41 -4.56 19.04 -9.62
C GLY A 41 -5.46 20.07 -8.91
N VAL A 42 -5.97 21.08 -9.58
CA VAL A 42 -6.89 22.08 -9.00
C VAL A 42 -8.27 21.48 -8.71
N TYR A 43 -8.73 20.58 -9.58
CA TYR A 43 -10.07 19.98 -9.46
C TYR A 43 -10.15 18.90 -8.36
N PHE A 44 -9.03 18.34 -7.92
CA PHE A 44 -9.01 17.38 -6.80
C PHE A 44 -9.37 18.09 -5.49
N PRO A 45 -10.33 17.55 -4.69
CA PRO A 45 -10.68 18.13 -3.40
C PRO A 45 -9.49 18.12 -2.46
N GLN A 46 -9.43 19.08 -1.56
CA GLN A 46 -8.44 19.09 -0.48
C GLN A 46 -8.96 18.24 0.65
N GLU A 47 -8.15 17.32 1.13
CA GLU A 47 -8.45 16.46 2.26
C GLU A 47 -7.40 16.68 3.36
N TYR A 48 -7.85 16.66 4.61
CA TYR A 48 -7.03 16.88 5.78
C TYR A 48 -7.16 15.68 6.71
N ALA A 49 -6.04 15.09 7.12
CA ALA A 49 -6.02 13.96 8.03
C ALA A 49 -5.57 14.43 9.41
N ALA A 50 -6.45 14.28 10.40
CA ALA A 50 -6.14 14.52 11.79
C ALA A 50 -6.02 13.19 12.53
N THR A 51 -5.02 13.04 13.41
CA THR A 51 -4.75 11.78 14.11
C THR A 51 -4.73 12.00 15.61
N ALA A 52 -5.55 11.23 16.35
CA ALA A 52 -5.49 11.10 17.81
C ALA A 52 -4.80 9.79 18.17
N ALA A 53 -3.95 9.79 19.19
CA ALA A 53 -3.26 8.61 19.69
C ALA A 53 -3.67 8.30 21.13
N LEU A 54 -4.06 7.04 21.38
CA LEU A 54 -4.49 6.55 22.69
C LEU A 54 -3.68 5.31 23.08
N THR A 55 -3.10 5.32 24.29
CA THR A 55 -2.45 4.13 24.86
C THR A 55 -3.51 3.19 25.41
N VAL A 56 -3.39 1.91 25.08
CA VAL A 56 -4.30 0.87 25.56
C VAL A 56 -3.61 0.08 26.67
N GLU A 57 -4.18 0.13 27.87
CA GLU A 57 -3.69 -0.64 29.01
C GLU A 57 -4.54 -1.90 29.20
N SER A 58 -3.95 -2.95 29.81
CA SER A 58 -4.71 -4.14 30.18
C SER A 58 -5.73 -3.79 31.25
N LEU A 59 -6.98 -4.21 31.03
CA LEU A 59 -8.02 -4.10 32.05
C LEU A 59 -7.93 -5.36 32.90
N ASP A 60 -7.32 -5.25 34.08
CA ASP A 60 -7.24 -6.36 35.04
C ASP A 60 -8.60 -6.56 35.72
N VAL A 61 -9.47 -7.31 35.07
CA VAL A 61 -10.70 -7.80 35.67
C VAL A 61 -10.43 -9.19 36.26
N ALA A 62 -10.55 -9.32 37.56
CA ALA A 62 -10.42 -10.59 38.30
C ALA A 62 -9.03 -11.28 38.18
N GLN A 63 -7.94 -10.55 38.31
CA GLN A 63 -6.55 -11.08 38.35
C GLN A 63 -6.10 -11.84 37.09
N SER A 64 -6.77 -11.66 35.99
CA SER A 64 -6.41 -12.21 34.70
C SER A 64 -5.69 -11.15 33.86
N SER A 65 -4.40 -10.95 34.10
CA SER A 65 -3.57 -10.10 33.25
C SER A 65 -3.33 -10.77 31.91
N SER A 66 -4.30 -10.69 31.01
CA SER A 66 -4.11 -11.07 29.62
C SER A 66 -3.45 -9.92 28.87
N ALA A 67 -2.36 -10.23 28.16
CA ALA A 67 -1.76 -9.26 27.25
C ALA A 67 -2.84 -8.75 26.25
N VAL A 68 -2.93 -7.43 26.12
CA VAL A 68 -3.89 -6.81 25.21
C VAL A 68 -3.59 -7.21 23.77
N ASN A 69 -4.56 -7.81 23.09
CA ASN A 69 -4.45 -8.10 21.66
C ASN A 69 -4.82 -6.84 20.87
N MET A 70 -3.79 -6.07 20.48
CA MET A 70 -3.96 -4.80 19.78
C MET A 70 -4.72 -4.93 18.45
N GLU A 71 -4.66 -6.10 17.79
CA GLU A 71 -5.42 -6.32 16.55
C GLU A 71 -6.93 -6.45 16.84
N THR A 72 -7.28 -7.09 17.94
CA THR A 72 -8.68 -7.15 18.41
C THR A 72 -9.17 -5.76 18.81
N GLU A 73 -8.36 -5.00 19.55
CA GLU A 73 -8.70 -3.63 19.95
C GLU A 73 -8.88 -2.71 18.74
N ARG A 74 -8.06 -2.86 17.70
CA ARG A 74 -8.24 -2.13 16.43
C ARG A 74 -9.59 -2.39 15.77
N VAL A 75 -10.05 -3.65 15.78
CA VAL A 75 -11.37 -4.02 15.24
C VAL A 75 -12.48 -3.43 16.09
N VAL A 76 -12.39 -3.52 17.43
CA VAL A 76 -13.35 -2.92 18.37
C VAL A 76 -13.41 -1.40 18.19
N ALA A 77 -12.28 -0.74 18.04
CA ALA A 77 -12.18 0.70 17.83
C ALA A 77 -12.88 1.19 16.56
N SER A 78 -12.95 0.35 15.52
CA SER A 78 -13.68 0.64 14.28
C SER A 78 -15.12 0.11 14.26
N SER A 79 -15.62 -0.39 15.39
CA SER A 79 -16.97 -0.96 15.50
C SER A 79 -18.06 0.09 15.36
N THR A 80 -19.23 -0.35 14.91
CA THR A 80 -20.40 0.53 14.77
C THR A 80 -20.82 1.16 16.11
N SER A 81 -20.63 0.46 17.23
CA SER A 81 -20.95 0.97 18.56
C SER A 81 -20.11 2.20 18.92
N VAL A 82 -18.79 2.15 18.68
CA VAL A 82 -17.89 3.30 18.86
C VAL A 82 -18.29 4.44 17.94
N LEU A 83 -18.56 4.15 16.66
CA LEU A 83 -18.91 5.19 15.69
C LEU A 83 -20.25 5.88 16.00
N MET A 84 -21.26 5.11 16.48
CA MET A 84 -22.53 5.68 16.91
C MET A 84 -22.38 6.63 18.12
N GLN A 85 -21.46 6.31 19.02
CA GLN A 85 -21.16 7.20 20.14
C GLN A 85 -20.38 8.42 19.66
N ALA A 86 -19.34 8.23 18.85
CA ALA A 86 -18.50 9.31 18.34
C ALA A 86 -19.26 10.37 17.54
N VAL A 87 -20.26 9.95 16.74
CA VAL A 87 -21.10 10.89 15.95
C VAL A 87 -21.90 11.85 16.84
N LYS A 88 -22.17 11.53 18.11
CA LYS A 88 -22.83 12.46 19.02
C LYS A 88 -21.95 13.67 19.34
N ASP A 89 -20.63 13.46 19.39
CA ASP A 89 -19.62 14.48 19.72
C ASP A 89 -18.98 15.09 18.47
N ALA A 90 -19.33 14.56 17.27
CA ALA A 90 -18.91 15.06 15.96
C ALA A 90 -20.12 15.55 15.14
N PRO A 91 -20.62 16.76 15.37
CA PRO A 91 -21.84 17.26 14.76
C PRO A 91 -21.72 17.37 13.24
N GLY A 92 -22.79 17.03 12.54
CA GLY A 92 -22.87 17.10 11.07
C GLY A 92 -22.37 15.87 10.32
N MET A 93 -21.94 14.82 11.02
CA MET A 93 -21.48 13.56 10.40
C MET A 93 -22.46 12.42 10.66
N SER A 94 -22.62 11.56 9.66
CA SER A 94 -23.30 10.28 9.81
C SER A 94 -22.31 9.13 10.07
N VAL A 95 -22.79 8.05 10.70
CA VAL A 95 -21.97 6.85 10.97
C VAL A 95 -21.29 6.28 9.70
N PRO A 96 -21.98 6.16 8.54
CA PRO A 96 -21.33 5.69 7.32
C PRO A 96 -20.21 6.63 6.83
N GLN A 97 -20.41 7.96 6.93
CA GLN A 97 -19.39 8.93 6.54
C GLN A 97 -18.16 8.83 7.46
N LEU A 98 -18.36 8.82 8.78
CA LEU A 98 -17.28 8.66 9.73
C LEU A 98 -16.52 7.33 9.51
N LYS A 99 -17.24 6.24 9.23
CA LYS A 99 -16.64 4.93 8.94
C LYS A 99 -15.76 4.95 7.69
N SER A 100 -16.16 5.65 6.65
CA SER A 100 -15.36 5.76 5.42
C SER A 100 -14.14 6.67 5.57
N ALA A 101 -14.24 7.67 6.45
CA ALA A 101 -13.18 8.63 6.73
C ALA A 101 -12.15 8.15 7.78
N LEU A 102 -12.54 7.15 8.60
CA LEU A 102 -11.72 6.67 9.72
C LEU A 102 -10.75 5.57 9.29
N ALA A 103 -9.49 5.75 9.63
CA ALA A 103 -8.47 4.71 9.61
C ALA A 103 -7.92 4.50 11.02
N VAL A 104 -7.99 3.26 11.53
CA VAL A 104 -7.42 2.89 12.83
C VAL A 104 -6.16 2.07 12.59
N SER A 105 -5.03 2.51 13.16
CA SER A 105 -3.74 1.84 13.02
C SER A 105 -3.10 1.55 14.38
N VAL A 106 -2.22 0.56 14.40
CA VAL A 106 -1.39 0.19 15.54
C VAL A 106 0.06 0.22 15.09
N PRO A 107 0.88 1.17 15.58
CA PRO A 107 2.32 1.16 15.30
C PRO A 107 2.97 -0.15 15.78
N LYS A 108 3.90 -0.68 14.99
CA LYS A 108 4.54 -1.96 15.29
C LYS A 108 5.23 -1.93 16.66
N GLY A 109 4.89 -2.92 17.50
CA GLY A 109 5.51 -3.10 18.81
C GLY A 109 5.05 -2.07 19.87
N SER A 110 3.96 -1.35 19.62
CA SER A 110 3.37 -0.41 20.58
C SER A 110 2.00 -0.88 21.06
N GLN A 111 1.59 -0.38 22.22
CA GLN A 111 0.24 -0.49 22.78
C GLN A 111 -0.56 0.79 22.56
N VAL A 112 -0.35 1.44 21.40
CA VAL A 112 -1.02 2.67 21.02
C VAL A 112 -1.95 2.41 19.86
N LEU A 113 -3.18 2.92 19.95
CA LEU A 113 -4.13 3.02 18.84
C LEU A 113 -4.06 4.45 18.28
N GLU A 114 -3.89 4.55 16.99
CA GLU A 114 -3.97 5.80 16.23
C GLU A 114 -5.29 5.85 15.47
N PHE A 115 -6.05 6.90 15.74
CA PHE A 115 -7.33 7.21 15.09
C PHE A 115 -7.12 8.34 14.10
N SER A 116 -7.01 8.03 12.81
CA SER A 116 -6.83 9.03 11.76
C SER A 116 -8.15 9.22 11.03
N VAL A 117 -8.65 10.46 11.00
CA VAL A 117 -9.88 10.82 10.28
C VAL A 117 -9.51 11.82 9.19
N THR A 118 -9.94 11.52 7.95
CA THR A 118 -9.66 12.33 6.77
C THR A 118 -10.95 12.99 6.29
N LEU A 119 -10.99 14.34 6.29
CA LEU A 119 -12.14 15.15 5.88
C LEU A 119 -11.70 16.37 5.07
N ASP A 120 -12.66 17.03 4.45
CA ASP A 120 -12.43 18.27 3.69
C ASP A 120 -12.09 19.47 4.59
N ASP A 121 -12.56 19.47 5.84
CA ASP A 121 -12.31 20.51 6.82
C ASP A 121 -11.38 20.01 7.93
N PRO A 122 -10.26 20.72 8.19
CA PRO A 122 -9.25 20.29 9.16
C PRO A 122 -9.74 20.28 10.60
N GLU A 123 -10.61 21.22 10.99
CA GLU A 123 -11.16 21.29 12.33
C GLU A 123 -12.14 20.15 12.59
N SER A 124 -13.02 19.86 11.63
CA SER A 124 -13.94 18.73 11.68
C SER A 124 -13.20 17.38 11.74
N ALA A 125 -12.08 17.25 11.01
CA ALA A 125 -11.23 16.06 11.08
C ALA A 125 -10.64 15.85 12.48
N ALA A 126 -10.15 16.92 13.12
CA ALA A 126 -9.60 16.85 14.49
C ALA A 126 -10.67 16.52 15.52
N VAL A 127 -11.84 17.18 15.44
CA VAL A 127 -12.98 16.92 16.33
C VAL A 127 -13.44 15.47 16.19
N ALA A 128 -13.60 14.97 14.96
CA ALA A 128 -14.02 13.60 14.73
C ALA A 128 -13.01 12.56 15.21
N ALA A 129 -11.70 12.78 15.01
CA ALA A 129 -10.67 11.88 15.50
C ALA A 129 -10.66 11.80 17.05
N ASN A 130 -10.78 12.95 17.73
CA ASN A 130 -10.88 13.01 19.18
C ASN A 130 -12.17 12.37 19.70
N ALA A 131 -13.31 12.59 19.02
CA ALA A 131 -14.58 11.98 19.34
C ALA A 131 -14.52 10.44 19.26
N VAL A 132 -13.87 9.88 18.23
CA VAL A 132 -13.70 8.41 18.10
C VAL A 132 -12.81 7.88 19.23
N ALA A 133 -11.70 8.54 19.55
CA ALA A 133 -10.82 8.12 20.63
C ALA A 133 -11.53 8.14 22.00
N SER A 134 -12.32 9.18 22.27
CA SER A 134 -13.14 9.30 23.49
C SER A 134 -14.24 8.26 23.55
N ALA A 135 -14.95 8.03 22.46
CA ALA A 135 -16.02 7.03 22.36
C ALA A 135 -15.49 5.60 22.57
N TYR A 136 -14.32 5.29 22.01
CA TYR A 136 -13.64 4.00 22.22
C TYR A 136 -13.27 3.82 23.69
N SER A 137 -12.65 4.84 24.32
CA SER A 137 -12.30 4.82 25.73
C SER A 137 -13.54 4.60 26.62
N ALA A 138 -14.64 5.32 26.37
CA ALA A 138 -15.90 5.17 27.08
C ALA A 138 -16.51 3.76 26.92
N LEU A 139 -16.46 3.19 25.70
CA LEU A 139 -16.92 1.82 25.45
C LEU A 139 -16.11 0.80 26.24
N ARG A 140 -14.79 0.97 26.34
CA ARG A 140 -13.95 0.08 27.16
C ARG A 140 -14.30 0.11 28.62
N VAL A 141 -14.56 1.30 29.18
CA VAL A 141 -15.01 1.44 30.57
C VAL A 141 -16.36 0.73 30.76
N ALA A 142 -17.33 1.00 29.89
CA ALA A 142 -18.65 0.39 29.98
C ALA A 142 -18.59 -1.14 29.92
N ASN A 143 -17.79 -1.72 29.02
CA ASN A 143 -17.59 -3.16 28.91
C ASN A 143 -16.91 -3.75 30.17
N ALA A 144 -15.96 -3.01 30.76
CA ALA A 144 -15.32 -3.44 32.02
C ALA A 144 -16.29 -3.41 33.19
N GLU A 145 -17.10 -2.37 33.32
CA GLU A 145 -18.15 -2.25 34.34
C GLU A 145 -19.20 -3.36 34.19
N GLU A 146 -19.66 -3.65 32.98
CA GLU A 146 -20.59 -4.76 32.70
C GLU A 146 -19.99 -6.11 33.08
N SER A 147 -18.70 -6.32 32.76
CA SER A 147 -17.98 -7.54 33.13
C SER A 147 -17.87 -7.72 34.64
N VAL A 148 -17.61 -6.63 35.39
CA VAL A 148 -17.58 -6.63 36.86
C VAL A 148 -18.99 -6.86 37.44
N ALA A 149 -20.01 -6.22 36.90
CA ALA A 149 -21.38 -6.44 37.34
C ALA A 149 -21.80 -7.91 37.19
N THR A 150 -21.53 -8.52 36.03
CA THR A 150 -21.80 -9.94 35.75
C THR A 150 -21.03 -10.87 36.69
N ALA A 151 -19.73 -10.58 36.92
CA ALA A 151 -18.91 -11.35 37.82
C ALA A 151 -19.39 -11.23 39.28
N SER A 152 -19.76 -10.04 39.74
CA SER A 152 -20.26 -9.78 41.10
C SER A 152 -21.59 -10.49 41.31
N GLU A 153 -22.49 -10.47 40.33
CA GLU A 153 -23.75 -11.22 40.38
C GLU A 153 -23.52 -12.73 40.52
N THR A 154 -22.59 -13.26 39.73
CA THR A 154 -22.21 -14.68 39.79
C THR A 154 -21.65 -15.09 41.16
N LEU A 155 -20.76 -14.23 41.74
CA LEU A 155 -20.20 -14.46 43.06
C LEU A 155 -21.28 -14.39 44.15
N THR A 156 -22.17 -13.42 44.08
CA THR A 156 -23.29 -13.26 45.00
C THR A 156 -24.24 -14.45 44.99
N ALA A 157 -24.59 -14.95 43.79
CA ALA A 157 -25.37 -16.14 43.63
C ALA A 157 -24.69 -17.38 44.25
N ARG A 158 -23.37 -17.50 44.11
CA ARG A 158 -22.59 -18.57 44.73
C ARG A 158 -22.58 -18.46 46.27
N ILE A 159 -22.43 -17.26 46.80
CA ILE A 159 -22.49 -17.02 48.26
C ILE A 159 -23.86 -17.46 48.81
N THR A 160 -24.94 -17.01 48.19
CA THR A 160 -26.33 -17.38 48.58
C THR A 160 -26.57 -18.90 48.55
N ALA A 161 -26.06 -19.59 47.52
CA ALA A 161 -26.15 -21.02 47.44
C ALA A 161 -25.37 -21.74 48.57
N LEU A 162 -24.21 -21.26 48.93
CA LEU A 162 -23.42 -21.78 50.05
C LEU A 162 -24.06 -21.49 51.42
N GLU A 163 -24.65 -20.31 51.62
CA GLU A 163 -25.44 -19.98 52.80
C GLU A 163 -26.64 -20.90 52.99
N THR A 164 -27.38 -21.16 51.90
CA THR A 164 -28.51 -22.10 51.91
C THR A 164 -28.01 -23.50 52.29
N LYS A 165 -26.91 -23.96 51.75
CA LYS A 165 -26.28 -25.24 52.05
C LYS A 165 -25.80 -25.31 53.51
N LYS A 166 -25.17 -24.25 54.02
CA LYS A 166 -24.74 -24.11 55.41
C LYS A 166 -25.94 -24.20 56.38
N ALA A 167 -27.05 -23.55 56.03
CA ALA A 167 -28.29 -23.58 56.85
C ALA A 167 -28.92 -25.00 56.87
N ALA A 168 -28.90 -25.72 55.76
CA ALA A 168 -29.41 -27.06 55.64
C ALA A 168 -28.63 -28.13 56.41
N GLU A 169 -27.29 -28.02 56.42
CA GLU A 169 -26.38 -29.00 57.01
C GLU A 169 -26.01 -28.71 58.47
N GLY A 170 -26.32 -27.50 58.93
CA GLY A 170 -25.93 -27.00 60.26
C GLY A 170 -24.53 -26.38 60.30
N GLU A 171 -24.35 -25.30 61.08
CA GLU A 171 -23.12 -24.53 61.13
C GLU A 171 -21.95 -25.32 61.72
N ASP A 172 -22.19 -26.20 62.67
CA ASP A 172 -21.13 -27.00 63.34
C ASP A 172 -20.73 -28.24 62.57
N SER A 173 -21.44 -28.56 61.49
CA SER A 173 -21.04 -29.68 60.63
C SER A 173 -19.72 -29.43 59.89
N LYS A 174 -19.02 -30.51 59.46
CA LYS A 174 -17.84 -30.32 58.62
C LYS A 174 -18.15 -29.56 57.31
N VAL A 175 -19.36 -29.75 56.78
CA VAL A 175 -19.83 -29.12 55.56
C VAL A 175 -20.14 -27.63 55.83
N GLY A 176 -20.80 -27.33 56.95
CA GLY A 176 -21.10 -25.94 57.33
C GLY A 176 -19.82 -25.09 57.54
N ARG A 177 -18.82 -25.66 58.24
CA ARG A 177 -17.52 -24.96 58.42
C ARG A 177 -16.76 -24.76 57.09
N ALA A 178 -16.79 -25.77 56.21
CA ALA A 178 -16.18 -25.62 54.88
C ALA A 178 -16.92 -24.55 54.04
N ALA A 179 -18.26 -24.50 54.13
CA ALA A 179 -19.05 -23.47 53.43
C ALA A 179 -18.70 -22.07 53.96
N THR A 180 -18.53 -21.89 55.28
CA THR A 180 -18.16 -20.60 55.88
C THR A 180 -16.84 -20.09 55.36
N ILE A 181 -15.80 -20.95 55.25
CA ILE A 181 -14.48 -20.57 54.68
C ILE A 181 -14.63 -20.16 53.23
N GLN A 182 -15.43 -20.88 52.45
CA GLN A 182 -15.68 -20.55 51.05
C GLN A 182 -16.41 -19.21 50.86
N ILE A 183 -17.44 -18.98 51.70
CA ILE A 183 -18.17 -17.69 51.71
C ILE A 183 -17.19 -16.52 51.99
N GLN A 184 -16.37 -16.61 53.04
CA GLN A 184 -15.39 -15.56 53.36
C GLN A 184 -14.43 -15.31 52.21
N ALA A 185 -13.94 -16.34 51.51
CA ALA A 185 -13.08 -16.20 50.37
C ALA A 185 -13.78 -15.52 49.18
N LEU A 186 -15.05 -15.84 48.92
CA LEU A 186 -15.85 -15.24 47.84
C LEU A 186 -16.22 -13.79 48.20
N GLU A 187 -16.53 -13.45 49.46
CA GLU A 187 -16.79 -12.11 49.92
C GLU A 187 -15.52 -11.23 49.77
N ALA A 188 -14.34 -11.77 50.10
CA ALA A 188 -13.07 -11.07 49.87
C ALA A 188 -12.82 -10.81 48.38
N SER A 189 -13.13 -11.77 47.54
CA SER A 189 -13.03 -11.63 46.08
C SER A 189 -14.02 -10.57 45.53
N LEU A 190 -15.25 -10.56 46.05
CA LEU A 190 -16.27 -9.56 45.70
C LEU A 190 -15.84 -8.15 46.14
N ALA A 191 -15.28 -8.00 47.34
CA ALA A 191 -14.77 -6.73 47.81
C ALA A 191 -13.61 -6.21 46.95
N THR A 192 -12.71 -7.10 46.52
CA THR A 192 -11.61 -6.76 45.61
C THR A 192 -12.16 -6.33 44.24
N LEU A 193 -13.12 -7.06 43.70
CA LEU A 193 -13.77 -6.70 42.42
C LEU A 193 -14.44 -5.33 42.45
N ASN A 194 -15.19 -5.05 43.53
CA ASN A 194 -15.88 -3.78 43.69
C ASN A 194 -14.95 -2.60 43.95
N SER A 195 -13.73 -2.84 44.40
CA SER A 195 -12.72 -1.80 44.59
C SER A 195 -11.81 -1.57 43.41
N THR A 196 -11.99 -2.35 42.30
CA THR A 196 -11.16 -2.24 41.10
C THR A 196 -11.50 -0.96 40.32
N THR A 197 -10.51 -0.12 40.12
CA THR A 197 -10.62 1.07 39.26
C THR A 197 -10.10 0.74 37.88
N PHE A 198 -10.89 1.01 36.86
CA PHE A 198 -10.49 0.71 35.47
C PHE A 198 -9.79 1.89 34.82
N ASN A 199 -8.62 1.63 34.27
CA ASN A 199 -7.94 2.57 33.39
C ASN A 199 -8.17 2.13 31.94
N PRO A 200 -9.04 2.82 31.17
CA PRO A 200 -9.32 2.45 29.80
C PRO A 200 -8.16 2.70 28.82
N GLY A 201 -7.13 3.37 29.31
CA GLY A 201 -6.05 3.95 28.54
C GLY A 201 -6.11 5.48 28.54
N THR A 202 -5.03 6.10 28.15
CA THR A 202 -4.89 7.55 28.16
C THR A 202 -4.70 8.09 26.75
N ILE A 203 -5.39 9.18 26.40
CA ILE A 203 -5.12 9.91 25.15
C ILE A 203 -3.76 10.58 25.32
N VAL A 204 -2.75 10.05 24.62
CA VAL A 204 -1.36 10.54 24.67
C VAL A 204 -1.19 11.77 23.78
N SER A 205 -1.86 11.77 22.64
CA SER A 205 -1.83 12.89 21.71
C SER A 205 -3.25 13.13 21.17
N PRO A 206 -3.88 14.24 21.58
CA PRO A 206 -5.13 14.65 20.96
C PRO A 206 -4.89 15.08 19.52
N ALA A 207 -5.86 14.83 18.65
CA ALA A 207 -5.82 15.32 17.28
C ALA A 207 -5.91 16.85 17.26
N ILE A 208 -5.05 17.46 16.45
CA ILE A 208 -5.02 18.90 16.20
C ILE A 208 -5.34 19.11 14.73
N ALA A 209 -6.02 20.20 14.40
CA ALA A 209 -6.34 20.55 13.02
C ALA A 209 -5.06 20.68 12.19
N PRO A 210 -4.87 19.85 11.14
CA PRO A 210 -3.68 19.90 10.31
C PRO A 210 -3.67 21.16 9.46
N THR A 211 -2.50 21.76 9.30
CA THR A 211 -2.28 22.91 8.41
C THR A 211 -2.06 22.49 6.95
N ASP A 212 -1.55 21.28 6.76
CA ASP A 212 -1.21 20.74 5.44
C ASP A 212 -2.25 19.70 5.00
N SER A 213 -2.67 19.81 3.72
CA SER A 213 -3.55 18.81 3.13
C SER A 213 -2.79 17.52 2.78
N THR A 214 -3.44 16.39 2.87
CA THR A 214 -2.92 15.08 2.45
C THR A 214 -2.76 14.96 0.93
N ARG A 215 -3.32 15.92 0.18
CA ARG A 215 -3.26 15.98 -1.27
C ARG A 215 -1.82 16.18 -1.75
N PRO A 216 -1.37 15.45 -2.77
CA PRO A 216 -0.10 15.72 -3.43
C PRO A 216 -0.06 17.17 -3.94
N SER A 217 1.05 17.86 -3.73
CA SER A 217 1.18 19.26 -4.14
C SER A 217 0.93 19.44 -5.64
N LEU A 218 0.44 20.60 -6.06
CA LEU A 218 0.26 20.96 -7.48
C LEU A 218 1.56 20.78 -8.30
N VAL A 219 2.71 20.90 -7.64
CA VAL A 219 4.03 20.66 -8.25
C VAL A 219 4.19 19.19 -8.67
N VAL A 220 3.67 18.24 -7.90
CA VAL A 220 3.71 16.80 -8.25
C VAL A 220 2.81 16.52 -9.46
N PHE A 221 1.60 17.06 -9.48
CA PHE A 221 0.70 16.92 -10.63
C PHE A 221 1.25 17.59 -11.90
N GLY A 222 1.73 18.82 -11.77
CA GLY A 222 2.32 19.57 -12.88
C GLY A 222 3.64 18.94 -13.37
N GLY A 223 4.51 18.53 -12.45
CA GLY A 223 5.79 17.88 -12.76
C GLY A 223 5.61 16.52 -13.41
N GLY A 224 4.69 15.69 -12.91
CA GLY A 224 4.35 14.40 -13.51
C GLY A 224 3.77 14.56 -14.92
N ALA A 225 2.82 15.48 -15.11
CA ALA A 225 2.25 15.77 -16.41
C ALA A 225 3.28 16.36 -17.39
N PHE A 226 4.17 17.22 -16.92
CA PHE A 226 5.30 17.74 -17.70
C PHE A 226 6.22 16.61 -18.19
N ALA A 227 6.62 15.70 -17.31
CA ALA A 227 7.48 14.56 -17.66
C ALA A 227 6.78 13.65 -18.70
N PHE A 228 5.49 13.37 -18.50
CA PHE A 228 4.70 12.59 -19.46
C PHE A 228 4.57 13.32 -20.80
N GLY A 229 4.32 14.63 -20.78
CA GLY A 229 4.25 15.49 -21.97
C GLY A 229 5.57 15.48 -22.76
N LEU A 230 6.71 15.45 -22.06
CA LEU A 230 8.04 15.37 -22.68
C LEU A 230 8.24 14.03 -23.41
N ILE A 231 7.82 12.92 -22.80
CA ILE A 231 7.86 11.59 -23.43
C ILE A 231 7.00 11.59 -24.71
N VAL A 232 5.75 12.02 -24.60
CA VAL A 232 4.81 12.06 -25.74
C VAL A 232 5.32 12.98 -26.84
N ALA A 233 5.83 14.18 -26.49
CA ALA A 233 6.37 15.12 -27.47
C ALA A 233 7.59 14.53 -28.22
N THR A 234 8.44 13.77 -27.54
CA THR A 234 9.59 13.08 -28.12
C THR A 234 9.14 12.01 -29.12
N PHE A 235 8.15 11.19 -28.74
CA PHE A 235 7.57 10.18 -29.63
C PHE A 235 6.93 10.81 -30.88
N VAL A 236 6.16 11.89 -30.71
CA VAL A 236 5.53 12.61 -31.85
C VAL A 236 6.57 13.22 -32.75
N ALA A 237 7.62 13.84 -32.20
CA ALA A 237 8.73 14.41 -32.98
C ALA A 237 9.43 13.32 -33.81
N MET A 238 9.69 12.16 -33.22
CA MET A 238 10.34 11.03 -33.87
C MET A 238 9.46 10.40 -34.98
N TYR A 239 8.16 10.27 -34.71
CA TYR A 239 7.21 9.79 -35.72
C TYR A 239 7.10 10.75 -36.92
N ARG A 240 7.02 12.07 -36.65
CA ARG A 240 6.98 13.08 -37.71
C ARG A 240 8.30 13.20 -38.50
N ALA A 241 9.43 12.94 -37.86
CA ALA A 241 10.72 12.91 -38.57
C ALA A 241 10.72 11.76 -39.60
N ARG A 242 10.34 10.55 -39.17
CA ARG A 242 10.28 9.37 -40.05
C ARG A 242 9.26 9.52 -41.19
N SER A 243 8.10 10.09 -40.93
CA SER A 243 7.09 10.30 -41.98
C SER A 243 7.54 11.31 -43.04
N LYS A 244 8.33 12.33 -42.67
CA LYS A 244 8.91 13.28 -43.63
C LYS A 244 10.02 12.66 -44.48
N GLU A 245 10.87 11.82 -43.92
CA GLU A 245 11.90 11.09 -44.63
C GLU A 245 11.29 10.10 -45.64
N ALA A 246 10.24 9.38 -45.21
CA ALA A 246 9.48 8.49 -46.11
C ALA A 246 8.81 9.25 -47.27
N ALA A 247 8.24 10.44 -46.98
CA ALA A 247 7.64 11.27 -48.02
C ALA A 247 8.69 11.85 -48.97
N ALA A 248 9.85 12.26 -48.47
CA ALA A 248 10.98 12.75 -49.28
C ALA A 248 11.55 11.65 -50.15
N ALA A 249 11.72 10.42 -49.64
CA ALA A 249 12.16 9.25 -50.37
C ALA A 249 11.16 8.86 -51.48
N ALA A 250 9.86 8.91 -51.18
CA ALA A 250 8.81 8.66 -52.19
C ALA A 250 8.83 9.70 -53.33
N THR A 251 9.04 10.99 -53.00
CA THR A 251 9.15 12.07 -53.98
C THR A 251 10.42 11.92 -54.86
N ALA A 252 11.54 11.54 -54.22
CA ALA A 252 12.78 11.28 -54.97
C ALA A 252 12.67 10.06 -55.89
N ALA A 253 12.01 9.00 -55.46
CA ALA A 253 11.74 7.81 -56.27
C ALA A 253 10.80 8.13 -57.45
N ALA A 254 9.78 8.97 -57.26
CA ALA A 254 8.90 9.42 -58.34
C ALA A 254 9.64 10.29 -59.37
N ALA A 255 10.55 11.19 -58.93
CA ALA A 255 11.38 12.01 -59.80
C ALA A 255 12.36 11.18 -60.64
N LEU A 256 12.96 10.13 -60.06
CA LEU A 256 13.81 9.19 -60.76
C LEU A 256 13.03 8.38 -61.81
N ALA A 257 11.80 7.96 -61.51
CA ALA A 257 10.94 7.25 -62.44
C ALA A 257 10.52 8.12 -63.66
N ASP A 258 10.31 9.42 -63.45
CA ASP A 258 9.99 10.38 -64.49
C ASP A 258 11.21 10.71 -65.37
N ALA A 259 12.43 10.78 -64.78
CA ALA A 259 13.67 10.92 -65.51
C ALA A 259 14.00 9.74 -66.41
N THR A 260 13.79 8.49 -65.94
CA THR A 260 14.00 7.28 -66.74
C THR A 260 12.97 7.14 -67.87
N LYS A 261 11.75 7.67 -67.69
CA LYS A 261 10.73 7.71 -68.73
C LYS A 261 11.04 8.71 -69.86
N LYS A 262 11.73 9.80 -69.53
CA LYS A 262 12.19 10.80 -70.52
C LYS A 262 13.39 10.33 -71.34
N GLU A 263 14.24 9.46 -70.80
CA GLU A 263 15.44 8.96 -71.50
C GLU A 263 15.13 7.82 -72.46
N GLY A 264 13.95 7.15 -72.28
CA GLY A 264 13.47 6.07 -73.18
C GLY A 264 12.89 6.54 -74.51
N THR A 265 12.80 7.86 -74.81
CA THR A 265 12.16 8.42 -76.01
C THR A 265 13.20 8.99 -77.04
N ARG A 266 14.46 8.56 -77.01
CA ARG A 266 15.43 8.95 -78.03
C ARG A 266 15.55 7.87 -79.06
N PRO A 267 15.34 8.14 -80.41
CA PRO A 267 15.35 7.15 -81.41
C PRO A 267 16.79 6.63 -81.64
N PRO A 268 16.97 5.37 -82.02
CA PRO A 268 18.29 4.72 -82.26
C PRO A 268 18.96 5.25 -83.53
N HIS A 269 20.08 5.92 -83.39
CA HIS A 269 21.00 6.12 -84.53
C HIS A 269 21.76 4.84 -84.76
N ALA A 270 21.55 4.30 -85.94
CA ALA A 270 22.23 3.15 -86.57
C ALA A 270 23.72 3.55 -86.82
N HIS A 271 24.68 2.85 -86.23
CA HIS A 271 26.01 2.66 -86.81
C HIS A 271 26.55 1.25 -86.54
N SER A 272 26.54 0.54 -87.66
CA SER A 272 27.61 -0.33 -88.24
C SER A 272 28.39 -1.27 -87.31
N ALA A 273 28.24 -2.49 -87.63
CA ALA A 273 28.94 -3.68 -87.21
C ALA A 273 30.49 -3.55 -87.33
N LYS A 274 31.25 -3.98 -86.37
CA LYS A 274 32.53 -4.63 -86.52
C LYS A 274 32.76 -5.70 -85.49
N ASN A 275 32.80 -6.87 -86.05
CA ASN A 275 33.18 -8.19 -85.60
C ASN A 275 34.35 -8.22 -84.58
N THR A 276 34.22 -8.83 -83.45
CA THR A 276 35.33 -9.45 -82.70
C THR A 276 34.80 -10.62 -81.83
N LYS A 277 35.46 -11.68 -81.94
CA LYS A 277 35.41 -13.10 -81.55
C LYS A 277 35.10 -13.32 -80.04
N PRO A 278 34.43 -14.36 -79.63
CA PRO A 278 34.04 -14.63 -78.22
C PRO A 278 35.22 -15.22 -77.43
N ALA A 279 35.45 -14.65 -76.26
CA ALA A 279 36.33 -15.22 -75.24
C ALA A 279 35.50 -15.97 -74.19
N GLN A 280 36.01 -17.14 -73.90
CA GLN A 280 35.42 -18.19 -73.07
C GLN A 280 35.15 -17.76 -71.66
N VAL A 281 34.00 -18.20 -71.15
CA VAL A 281 33.61 -18.10 -69.70
C VAL A 281 34.31 -19.20 -68.90
N PRO A 282 34.99 -18.92 -67.78
CA PRO A 282 35.32 -19.97 -66.84
C PRO A 282 34.13 -20.17 -65.88
N VAL A 283 33.62 -21.39 -65.88
CA VAL A 283 32.69 -21.93 -64.92
C VAL A 283 33.35 -22.03 -63.58
N THR A 284 32.91 -21.28 -62.61
CA THR A 284 33.28 -21.47 -61.21
C THR A 284 32.13 -22.12 -60.45
N LYS A 285 32.49 -23.25 -59.89
CA LYS A 285 31.79 -24.23 -59.06
C LYS A 285 31.09 -23.60 -57.84
N PRO A 286 29.88 -24.06 -57.46
CA PRO A 286 29.20 -23.52 -56.25
C PRO A 286 29.85 -24.01 -54.97
N ALA A 287 30.06 -23.09 -54.05
CA ALA A 287 30.57 -23.33 -52.70
C ALA A 287 29.49 -23.96 -51.78
N PRO A 288 29.89 -24.76 -50.79
CA PRO A 288 28.98 -25.60 -50.04
C PRO A 288 28.23 -24.81 -48.92
N LYS A 289 26.99 -25.27 -48.71
CA LYS A 289 26.08 -24.81 -47.67
C LYS A 289 26.72 -24.89 -46.27
N ALA A 290 26.76 -23.80 -45.56
CA ALA A 290 27.14 -23.72 -44.15
C ALA A 290 26.05 -24.36 -43.27
N LYS A 291 26.46 -25.24 -42.37
CA LYS A 291 25.64 -25.88 -41.34
C LYS A 291 25.15 -24.86 -40.28
N PRO A 292 23.94 -25.03 -39.75
CA PRO A 292 23.48 -24.19 -38.66
C PRO A 292 24.22 -24.52 -37.36
N ARG A 293 24.60 -23.46 -36.64
CA ARG A 293 25.29 -23.48 -35.34
C ARG A 293 24.28 -23.83 -34.26
N PRO A 294 24.59 -24.68 -33.26
CA PRO A 294 23.67 -25.04 -32.21
C PRO A 294 23.42 -23.92 -31.24
N ALA A 295 22.17 -23.82 -30.79
CA ALA A 295 21.69 -22.86 -29.81
C ALA A 295 22.45 -22.94 -28.45
N ALA A 296 22.75 -21.79 -27.90
CA ALA A 296 23.39 -21.63 -26.61
C ALA A 296 22.51 -22.20 -25.47
N ARG A 297 23.12 -23.10 -24.74
CA ARG A 297 22.62 -23.79 -23.55
C ARG A 297 22.28 -22.78 -22.45
N LYS A 298 21.02 -22.72 -22.05
CA LYS A 298 20.55 -21.96 -20.89
C LYS A 298 21.21 -22.53 -19.63
N ARG A 299 21.84 -21.66 -18.86
CA ARG A 299 22.40 -21.91 -17.54
C ARG A 299 21.25 -22.09 -16.53
N PRO A 300 21.21 -23.10 -15.69
CA PRO A 300 20.20 -23.25 -14.66
C PRO A 300 20.44 -22.24 -13.55
N THR A 301 19.40 -21.47 -13.21
CA THR A 301 19.33 -20.66 -12.01
C THR A 301 19.23 -21.59 -10.80
N SER A 302 20.17 -21.47 -9.89
CA SER A 302 20.17 -22.14 -8.60
C SER A 302 18.99 -21.69 -7.77
N SER A 303 18.05 -22.61 -7.55
CA SER A 303 17.00 -22.55 -6.55
C SER A 303 17.64 -22.74 -5.18
N SER A 304 17.67 -21.65 -4.38
CA SER A 304 17.92 -21.75 -2.94
C SER A 304 16.65 -22.27 -2.26
N GLY A 305 16.71 -23.50 -1.77
CA GLY A 305 15.65 -24.13 -0.98
C GLY A 305 15.46 -23.46 0.39
N PRO A 306 14.26 -23.61 0.99
CA PRO A 306 13.97 -23.04 2.30
C PRO A 306 14.72 -23.79 3.40
N VAL A 307 15.39 -23.01 4.25
CA VAL A 307 16.00 -23.50 5.48
C VAL A 307 14.89 -23.90 6.45
N SER A 308 14.75 -25.19 6.67
CA SER A 308 13.89 -25.77 7.71
C SER A 308 14.52 -25.52 9.07
N SER A 309 13.95 -24.60 9.84
CA SER A 309 14.29 -24.42 11.26
C SER A 309 13.52 -25.44 12.10
N THR A 310 14.23 -26.44 12.57
CA THR A 310 13.78 -27.42 13.56
C THR A 310 13.52 -26.70 14.90
N PRO A 311 12.38 -26.90 15.57
CA PRO A 311 12.14 -26.32 16.89
C PRO A 311 12.97 -27.05 17.94
N ALA A 312 13.70 -26.29 18.74
CA ALA A 312 14.46 -26.77 19.88
C ALA A 312 13.54 -27.36 20.94
N LYS A 313 13.84 -28.58 21.36
CA LYS A 313 13.22 -29.32 22.45
C LYS A 313 13.48 -28.61 23.79
N PRO A 314 12.48 -28.38 24.65
CA PRO A 314 12.71 -27.80 25.97
C PRO A 314 13.44 -28.77 26.87
N GLN A 315 14.51 -28.31 27.50
CA GLN A 315 15.22 -29.05 28.53
C GLN A 315 14.44 -28.98 29.86
N PRO A 316 14.42 -30.07 30.67
CA PRO A 316 13.81 -30.07 31.98
C PRO A 316 14.68 -29.31 32.98
N LEU A 317 14.05 -28.38 33.73
CA LEU A 317 14.62 -27.70 34.88
C LEU A 317 14.96 -28.73 35.96
N THR A 318 16.25 -28.88 36.24
CA THR A 318 16.75 -29.54 37.43
C THR A 318 16.40 -28.69 38.65
N THR A 319 15.57 -29.24 39.51
CA THR A 319 15.34 -28.77 40.86
C THR A 319 16.62 -28.95 41.69
N ALA A 320 17.31 -27.88 42.01
CA ALA A 320 18.33 -27.85 43.05
C ALA A 320 17.62 -27.78 44.40
N SER A 321 17.64 -28.89 45.08
CA SER A 321 17.43 -28.99 46.53
C SER A 321 18.60 -28.32 47.24
N SER A 322 18.33 -27.25 47.97
CA SER A 322 19.24 -26.75 49.01
C SER A 322 18.53 -26.92 50.33
N GLY A 323 18.95 -27.92 51.04
CA GLY A 323 18.64 -28.08 52.46
C GLY A 323 19.52 -27.17 53.30
N ASP A 324 19.00 -26.95 54.45
CA ASP A 324 19.63 -27.00 55.74
C ASP A 324 20.18 -25.70 56.37
N ALA A 325 19.83 -25.64 57.65
CA ALA A 325 20.48 -25.04 58.83
C ALA A 325 20.16 -23.58 59.18
N GLY A 326 19.55 -23.46 60.39
CA GLY A 326 19.63 -22.32 61.27
C GLY A 326 18.34 -21.99 61.99
#